data_75c10a07d9d9d6925db8bca32d9e9b2e
#
_entry.id   75c10a07d9d9d6925db8bca32d9e9b2e
#
_cell.length_a   1.000
_cell.length_b   1.000
_cell.length_c   1.000
_cell.angle_alpha   90.00
_cell.angle_beta   90.00
_cell.angle_gamma   90.00
#
_symmetry.space_group_name_H-M   'P 1'
#
loop_
_entity.id
_entity.type
_entity.pdbx_description
1 polymer ?
#
loop_
_entity_poly.entity_id
_entity_poly.type
_entity_poly.pdbx_seq_one_letter_code
_entity_poly.pdbx_strand_id
1 'polypeptide(L)'
;KEKGIAGHELIARFDNIKILKPTGNAQYEGFQILMSGSGCRNYENFLMMNKETWFDFLERVCRYPVNFPRIDLAIDDTKPYLSIPELIRLKNEGLISSQLRDTAENRSDRLKEDEIEAQGKTLYLGSKHSDFRITFYEKGYEQAEKFGKELNPDWNRYELRFRHKKAVRLVEELLKDRDVARIALSVLNEKVRFLQKPENSTVTRKRLYPTYPPWEELMQDVGKIKLTMNPEKKTLERTWQWLNVAVSPSLKLMD
;
A
#
# COMPACT_ATOMS: atom_id res chain seq x y z
N LYS A 1 -22.97 9.94 -15.66
CA LYS A 1 -21.60 9.56 -16.08
C LYS A 1 -20.67 9.84 -14.91
N GLU A 2 -19.97 8.81 -14.40
CA GLU A 2 -18.91 9.05 -13.41
C GLU A 2 -17.80 9.89 -14.06
N LYS A 3 -17.27 10.86 -13.31
CA LYS A 3 -16.15 11.70 -13.79
C LYS A 3 -14.93 10.81 -14.11
N GLY A 4 -14.37 10.98 -15.28
CA GLY A 4 -13.12 10.34 -15.68
C GLY A 4 -11.93 10.77 -14.81
N ILE A 5 -10.82 10.07 -14.94
CA ILE A 5 -9.58 10.33 -14.19
C ILE A 5 -8.47 10.63 -15.21
N ALA A 6 -7.76 11.74 -15.01
CA ALA A 6 -6.58 12.12 -15.81
C ALA A 6 -6.81 12.09 -17.34
N GLY A 7 -7.97 12.63 -17.81
CA GLY A 7 -8.31 12.66 -19.23
C GLY A 7 -8.82 11.33 -19.80
N HIS A 8 -9.13 10.36 -18.95
CA HIS A 8 -9.77 9.12 -19.34
C HIS A 8 -11.20 9.04 -18.84
N GLU A 9 -12.10 8.44 -19.62
CA GLU A 9 -13.47 8.17 -19.21
C GLU A 9 -13.65 6.71 -18.76
N LEU A 10 -14.52 6.50 -17.77
CA LEU A 10 -14.85 5.17 -17.29
C LEU A 10 -15.72 4.43 -18.34
N ILE A 11 -15.28 3.26 -18.77
CA ILE A 11 -16.05 2.42 -19.71
C ILE A 11 -16.56 1.14 -19.09
N ALA A 12 -15.84 0.59 -18.10
CA ALA A 12 -16.27 -0.59 -17.38
C ALA A 12 -15.82 -0.51 -15.92
N ARG A 13 -16.65 -1.03 -15.05
CA ARG A 13 -16.38 -1.14 -13.62
C ARG A 13 -16.78 -2.51 -13.13
N PHE A 14 -15.88 -3.12 -12.40
CA PHE A 14 -16.14 -4.34 -11.67
C PHE A 14 -15.77 -4.10 -10.22
N ASP A 15 -16.77 -3.79 -9.38
CA ASP A 15 -16.60 -3.35 -7.99
C ASP A 15 -15.57 -2.19 -7.90
N ASN A 16 -14.38 -2.44 -7.38
CA ASN A 16 -13.30 -1.46 -7.25
C ASN A 16 -12.21 -1.57 -8.32
N ILE A 17 -12.44 -2.36 -9.36
CA ILE A 17 -11.61 -2.42 -10.57
C ILE A 17 -12.27 -1.53 -11.62
N LYS A 18 -11.52 -0.58 -12.17
CA LYS A 18 -12.02 0.34 -13.20
C LYS A 18 -11.21 0.19 -14.48
N ILE A 19 -11.89 0.15 -15.61
CA ILE A 19 -11.29 0.21 -16.94
C ILE A 19 -11.68 1.55 -17.54
N LEU A 20 -10.68 2.29 -17.96
CA LEU A 20 -10.80 3.65 -18.47
C LEU A 20 -10.24 3.68 -19.90
N LYS A 21 -10.93 4.40 -20.81
CA LYS A 21 -10.41 4.69 -22.14
C LYS A 21 -9.92 6.12 -22.25
N PRO A 22 -8.92 6.42 -23.10
CA PRO A 22 -8.48 7.79 -23.31
C PRO A 22 -9.57 8.63 -23.97
N THR A 23 -9.61 9.90 -23.59
CA THR A 23 -10.36 10.96 -24.30
C THR A 23 -9.36 11.83 -25.04
N GLY A 24 -9.85 12.77 -25.89
CA GLY A 24 -8.96 13.68 -26.65
C GLY A 24 -7.99 14.50 -25.81
N ASN A 25 -8.19 14.58 -24.49
CA ASN A 25 -7.32 15.29 -23.53
C ASN A 25 -6.50 14.31 -22.66
N ALA A 26 -6.43 13.03 -23.00
CA ALA A 26 -5.68 12.08 -22.22
C ALA A 26 -4.16 12.26 -22.43
N GLN A 27 -3.41 12.24 -21.35
CA GLN A 27 -1.94 12.31 -21.39
C GLN A 27 -1.30 11.09 -22.07
N TYR A 28 -2.01 9.95 -22.04
CA TYR A 28 -1.54 8.68 -22.60
C TYR A 28 -2.60 8.10 -23.52
N GLU A 29 -2.18 7.62 -24.68
CA GLU A 29 -2.99 6.82 -25.58
C GLU A 29 -3.03 5.39 -25.06
N GLY A 30 -4.20 4.88 -24.75
CA GLY A 30 -4.36 3.51 -24.29
C GLY A 30 -5.37 3.38 -23.16
N PHE A 31 -5.83 2.16 -22.96
CA PHE A 31 -6.71 1.84 -21.85
C PHE A 31 -5.94 1.83 -20.53
N GLN A 32 -6.57 2.33 -19.49
CA GLN A 32 -6.02 2.29 -18.15
C GLN A 32 -6.84 1.35 -17.28
N ILE A 33 -6.15 0.43 -16.59
CA ILE A 33 -6.75 -0.40 -15.54
C ILE A 33 -6.35 0.21 -14.21
N LEU A 34 -7.35 0.53 -13.38
CA LEU A 34 -7.16 1.06 -12.04
C LEU A 34 -7.71 0.07 -11.01
N MET A 35 -6.83 -0.44 -10.18
CA MET A 35 -7.15 -1.30 -9.04
C MET A 35 -6.63 -0.63 -7.76
N SER A 36 -7.52 -0.15 -6.90
CA SER A 36 -7.16 0.30 -5.55
C SER A 36 -7.16 -0.89 -4.58
N GLY A 37 -6.84 -0.68 -3.29
CA GLY A 37 -6.71 -1.76 -2.32
C GLY A 37 -7.80 -2.83 -2.38
N SER A 38 -9.09 -2.44 -2.36
CA SER A 38 -10.23 -3.37 -2.51
C SER A 38 -10.27 -4.01 -3.90
N GLY A 39 -9.95 -3.24 -4.95
CA GLY A 39 -9.88 -3.74 -6.33
C GLY A 39 -8.78 -4.79 -6.51
N CYS A 40 -7.61 -4.58 -5.88
CA CYS A 40 -6.55 -5.59 -5.86
C CYS A 40 -7.02 -6.86 -5.17
N ARG A 41 -7.74 -6.75 -4.02
CA ARG A 41 -8.31 -7.91 -3.31
C ARG A 41 -9.32 -8.67 -4.17
N ASN A 42 -10.16 -7.96 -4.90
CA ASN A 42 -11.12 -8.59 -5.80
C ASN A 42 -10.39 -9.32 -6.94
N TYR A 43 -9.35 -8.71 -7.50
CA TYR A 43 -8.59 -9.33 -8.58
C TYR A 43 -7.81 -10.58 -8.10
N GLU A 44 -7.30 -10.58 -6.87
CA GLU A 44 -6.67 -11.76 -6.26
C GLU A 44 -7.58 -12.99 -6.23
N ASN A 45 -8.89 -12.80 -6.03
CA ASN A 45 -9.82 -13.93 -6.09
C ASN A 45 -9.85 -14.56 -7.51
N PHE A 46 -9.76 -13.73 -8.56
CA PHE A 46 -9.67 -14.26 -9.94
C PHE A 46 -8.35 -14.98 -10.18
N LEU A 47 -7.24 -14.42 -9.72
CA LEU A 47 -5.95 -15.07 -9.83
C LEU A 47 -5.96 -16.43 -9.13
N MET A 48 -6.49 -16.51 -7.89
CA MET A 48 -6.59 -17.77 -7.15
C MET A 48 -7.49 -18.80 -7.85
N MET A 49 -8.62 -18.37 -8.40
CA MET A 49 -9.53 -19.27 -9.14
C MET A 49 -8.84 -19.87 -10.38
N ASN A 50 -7.95 -19.11 -11.02
CA ASN A 50 -7.18 -19.56 -12.18
C ASN A 50 -5.84 -20.22 -11.79
N LYS A 51 -5.54 -20.37 -10.48
CA LYS A 51 -4.25 -20.85 -9.97
C LYS A 51 -3.07 -19.98 -10.45
N GLU A 52 -3.34 -18.69 -10.62
CA GLU A 52 -2.36 -17.67 -11.02
C GLU A 52 -1.94 -16.80 -9.82
N THR A 53 -0.80 -16.14 -9.95
CA THR A 53 -0.26 -15.16 -9.03
C THR A 53 -0.24 -13.77 -9.65
N TRP A 54 0.09 -12.75 -8.84
CA TRP A 54 0.38 -11.41 -9.36
C TRP A 54 1.56 -11.40 -10.34
N PHE A 55 2.53 -12.29 -10.18
CA PHE A 55 3.66 -12.40 -11.10
C PHE A 55 3.22 -12.88 -12.47
N ASP A 56 2.33 -13.88 -12.54
CA ASP A 56 1.79 -14.40 -13.80
C ASP A 56 0.95 -13.31 -14.51
N PHE A 57 0.21 -12.52 -13.77
CA PHE A 57 -0.49 -11.35 -14.30
C PHE A 57 0.48 -10.31 -14.86
N LEU A 58 1.52 -9.92 -14.10
CA LEU A 58 2.51 -8.94 -14.54
C LEU A 58 3.29 -9.44 -15.77
N GLU A 59 3.69 -10.71 -15.82
CA GLU A 59 4.34 -11.31 -17.00
C GLU A 59 3.44 -11.22 -18.24
N ARG A 60 2.15 -11.53 -18.08
CA ARG A 60 1.18 -11.46 -19.18
C ARG A 60 0.99 -10.04 -19.68
N VAL A 61 0.88 -9.07 -18.76
CA VAL A 61 0.72 -7.66 -19.11
C VAL A 61 1.96 -7.11 -19.80
N CYS A 62 3.16 -7.50 -19.36
CA CYS A 62 4.43 -7.06 -19.96
C CYS A 62 4.69 -7.61 -21.38
N ARG A 63 3.86 -8.54 -21.90
CA ARG A 63 3.91 -8.95 -23.31
C ARG A 63 3.34 -7.90 -24.26
N TYR A 64 2.67 -6.90 -23.74
CA TYR A 64 2.06 -5.80 -24.48
C TYR A 64 2.82 -4.49 -24.20
N PRO A 65 2.72 -3.48 -25.07
CA PRO A 65 3.19 -2.14 -24.76
C PRO A 65 2.41 -1.59 -23.56
N VAL A 66 3.01 -1.67 -22.37
CA VAL A 66 2.38 -1.26 -21.10
C VAL A 66 3.22 -0.21 -20.39
N ASN A 67 2.53 0.69 -19.71
CA ASN A 67 3.14 1.62 -18.77
C ASN A 67 2.53 1.41 -17.39
N PHE A 68 3.35 1.55 -16.35
CA PHE A 68 2.93 1.47 -14.96
C PHE A 68 3.02 2.88 -14.32
N PRO A 69 1.93 3.68 -14.38
CA PRO A 69 1.96 5.02 -13.79
C PRO A 69 2.20 5.00 -12.29
N ARG A 70 1.69 3.96 -11.61
CA ARG A 70 1.83 3.78 -10.17
C ARG A 70 1.65 2.32 -9.76
N ILE A 71 2.54 1.86 -8.86
CA ILE A 71 2.40 0.61 -8.12
C ILE A 71 2.70 0.90 -6.65
N ASP A 72 1.87 0.39 -5.77
CA ASP A 72 2.07 0.46 -4.33
C ASP A 72 2.29 -0.95 -3.78
N LEU A 73 3.38 -1.15 -3.04
CA LEU A 73 3.60 -2.33 -2.21
C LEU A 73 3.16 -2.01 -0.79
N ALA A 74 2.48 -2.95 -0.14
CA ALA A 74 2.02 -2.79 1.23
C ALA A 74 2.52 -3.95 2.10
N ILE A 75 3.08 -3.60 3.25
CA ILE A 75 3.46 -4.53 4.32
C ILE A 75 2.44 -4.35 5.43
N ASP A 76 1.70 -5.41 5.76
CA ASP A 76 0.81 -5.45 6.91
C ASP A 76 1.56 -6.01 8.12
N ASP A 77 1.72 -5.18 9.12
CA ASP A 77 2.32 -5.51 10.41
C ASP A 77 1.18 -5.69 11.42
N THR A 78 0.83 -6.94 11.70
CA THR A 78 -0.24 -7.33 12.64
C THR A 78 0.27 -7.76 14.01
N LYS A 79 1.59 -7.78 14.17
CA LYS A 79 2.30 -7.93 15.45
C LYS A 79 3.27 -6.75 15.52
N PRO A 80 2.81 -5.57 15.96
CA PRO A 80 3.47 -4.32 15.63
C PRO A 80 4.93 -4.32 16.06
N TYR A 81 5.84 -4.52 15.09
CA TYR A 81 7.27 -4.26 15.29
C TYR A 81 7.49 -2.78 15.56
N LEU A 82 6.73 -1.93 14.84
CA LEU A 82 6.91 -0.49 14.89
C LEU A 82 5.66 0.21 15.43
N SER A 83 5.84 1.05 16.41
CA SER A 83 4.81 1.99 16.87
C SER A 83 4.82 3.25 15.98
N ILE A 84 3.72 3.55 15.29
CA ILE A 84 3.63 4.74 14.44
C ILE A 84 3.83 6.04 15.24
N PRO A 85 3.22 6.22 16.44
CA PRO A 85 3.52 7.34 17.32
C PRO A 85 5.02 7.49 17.64
N GLU A 86 5.70 6.37 17.88
CA GLU A 86 7.12 6.37 18.19
C GLU A 86 7.98 6.77 16.98
N LEU A 87 7.66 6.27 15.79
CA LEU A 87 8.33 6.70 14.54
C LEU A 87 8.18 8.21 14.30
N ILE A 88 7.00 8.76 14.60
CA ILE A 88 6.74 10.21 14.52
C ILE A 88 7.63 10.95 15.54
N ARG A 89 7.73 10.48 16.78
CA ARG A 89 8.61 11.05 17.80
C ARG A 89 10.07 11.03 17.36
N LEU A 90 10.57 9.87 16.92
CA LEU A 90 11.95 9.73 16.44
C LEU A 90 12.25 10.68 15.28
N LYS A 91 11.32 10.82 14.32
CA LYS A 91 11.44 11.75 13.20
C LYS A 91 11.50 13.19 13.72
N ASN A 92 10.64 13.59 14.67
CA ASN A 92 10.60 14.94 15.22
C ASN A 92 11.88 15.29 16.02
N GLU A 93 12.49 14.32 16.68
CA GLU A 93 13.80 14.47 17.34
C GLU A 93 14.98 14.40 16.36
N GLY A 94 14.71 14.19 15.08
CA GLY A 94 15.71 14.03 14.04
C GLY A 94 16.52 12.73 14.18
N LEU A 95 15.97 11.72 14.86
CA LEU A 95 16.52 10.37 14.99
C LEU A 95 16.09 9.49 13.81
N ILE A 96 16.31 10.01 12.61
CA ILE A 96 16.03 9.35 11.34
C ILE A 96 17.14 9.67 10.34
N SER A 97 17.55 8.66 9.59
CA SER A 97 18.41 8.79 8.41
C SER A 97 17.61 8.38 7.18
N SER A 98 17.41 9.29 6.24
CA SER A 98 16.57 9.03 5.07
C SER A 98 17.11 9.75 3.84
N GLN A 99 16.96 9.08 2.69
CA GLN A 99 17.15 9.71 1.39
C GLN A 99 15.96 10.60 0.99
N LEU A 100 14.81 10.45 1.68
CA LEU A 100 13.60 11.22 1.46
C LEU A 100 13.63 12.47 2.36
N ARG A 101 13.63 13.65 1.75
CA ARG A 101 13.81 14.92 2.49
C ARG A 101 12.51 15.49 3.03
N ASP A 102 11.43 15.35 2.27
CA ASP A 102 10.13 15.84 2.68
C ASP A 102 9.48 14.86 3.65
N THR A 103 8.90 15.37 4.71
CA THR A 103 8.14 14.59 5.68
C THR A 103 6.83 15.30 6.00
N ALA A 104 5.79 14.53 6.30
CA ALA A 104 4.53 15.04 6.81
C ALA A 104 3.96 14.03 7.81
N GLU A 105 3.13 14.51 8.70
CA GLU A 105 2.36 13.67 9.62
C GLU A 105 0.89 14.09 9.61
N ASN A 106 0.02 13.15 9.89
CA ASN A 106 -1.40 13.40 10.09
C ASN A 106 -1.85 12.67 11.35
N ARG A 107 -2.67 13.34 12.12
CA ARG A 107 -3.41 12.80 13.25
C ARG A 107 -4.88 13.12 13.04
N SER A 108 -5.70 12.12 13.13
CA SER A 108 -7.16 12.27 13.11
C SER A 108 -7.70 11.97 14.49
N ASP A 109 -8.56 12.86 14.98
CA ASP A 109 -9.27 12.70 16.24
C ASP A 109 -10.76 13.00 15.96
N ARG A 110 -11.65 12.31 16.66
CA ARG A 110 -13.09 12.56 16.64
C ARG A 110 -13.52 13.16 17.98
N LEU A 111 -14.20 14.28 17.89
CA LEU A 111 -14.79 14.90 19.09
C LEU A 111 -16.10 14.15 19.41
N LYS A 112 -16.22 13.65 20.61
CA LYS A 112 -17.45 13.18 21.24
C LYS A 112 -17.83 14.16 22.35
N GLU A 113 -19.04 14.04 22.89
CA GLU A 113 -19.57 15.01 23.88
C GLU A 113 -18.63 15.19 25.08
N ASP A 114 -18.03 14.12 25.58
CA ASP A 114 -17.22 14.11 26.79
C ASP A 114 -15.77 13.66 26.59
N GLU A 115 -15.36 13.28 25.35
CA GLU A 115 -14.02 12.75 25.09
C GLU A 115 -13.51 13.02 23.68
N ILE A 116 -12.18 12.92 23.51
CA ILE A 116 -11.53 12.93 22.20
C ILE A 116 -11.10 11.49 21.87
N GLU A 117 -11.73 10.92 20.86
CA GLU A 117 -11.41 9.57 20.36
C GLU A 117 -10.35 9.65 19.26
N ALA A 118 -9.20 8.99 19.45
CA ALA A 118 -8.16 8.90 18.45
C ALA A 118 -8.66 8.08 17.22
N GLN A 119 -8.40 8.61 16.02
CA GLN A 119 -8.75 7.97 14.74
C GLN A 119 -7.51 7.50 13.96
N GLY A 120 -6.37 7.43 14.63
CA GLY A 120 -5.11 6.94 14.10
C GLY A 120 -4.16 8.01 13.61
N LYS A 121 -2.90 7.59 13.44
CA LYS A 121 -1.78 8.44 13.01
C LYS A 121 -1.15 7.94 11.73
N THR A 122 -0.58 8.87 10.97
CA THR A 122 0.12 8.58 9.72
C THR A 122 1.42 9.40 9.64
N LEU A 123 2.51 8.72 9.31
CA LEU A 123 3.80 9.35 8.97
C LEU A 123 4.07 9.17 7.48
N TYR A 124 4.37 10.26 6.81
CA TYR A 124 4.76 10.28 5.40
C TYR A 124 6.23 10.64 5.26
N LEU A 125 6.95 9.89 4.44
CA LEU A 125 8.30 10.20 3.99
C LEU A 125 8.32 10.31 2.46
N GLY A 126 8.78 11.44 1.95
CA GLY A 126 8.75 11.82 0.55
C GLY A 126 7.56 12.70 0.18
N SER A 127 7.77 13.57 -0.82
CA SER A 127 6.75 14.49 -1.34
C SER A 127 5.56 13.75 -1.97
N LYS A 128 4.39 14.40 -1.96
CA LYS A 128 3.19 13.90 -2.67
C LYS A 128 3.41 13.72 -4.17
N HIS A 129 4.32 14.52 -4.75
CA HIS A 129 4.61 14.55 -6.17
C HIS A 129 5.83 13.73 -6.58
N SER A 130 6.58 13.18 -5.60
CA SER A 130 7.77 12.39 -5.89
C SER A 130 7.43 11.04 -6.53
N ASP A 131 8.39 10.50 -7.29
CA ASP A 131 8.28 9.17 -7.89
C ASP A 131 8.33 8.04 -6.85
N PHE A 132 8.70 8.36 -5.62
CA PHE A 132 8.73 7.40 -4.52
C PHE A 132 8.33 8.07 -3.20
N ARG A 133 7.47 7.38 -2.44
CA ARG A 133 6.98 7.83 -1.14
C ARG A 133 6.74 6.64 -0.23
N ILE A 134 7.03 6.78 1.05
CA ILE A 134 6.68 5.81 2.07
C ILE A 134 5.59 6.40 2.97
N THR A 135 4.64 5.57 3.37
CA THR A 135 3.59 5.91 4.32
C THR A 135 3.53 4.85 5.39
N PHE A 136 3.68 5.24 6.65
CA PHE A 136 3.47 4.40 7.82
C PHE A 136 2.18 4.83 8.50
N TYR A 137 1.26 3.93 8.76
CA TYR A 137 0.00 4.30 9.41
C TYR A 137 -0.66 3.17 10.20
N GLU A 138 -1.46 3.57 11.18
CA GLU A 138 -2.26 2.68 12.01
C GLU A 138 -3.48 2.20 11.23
N LYS A 139 -3.33 1.05 10.54
CA LYS A 139 -4.33 0.49 9.61
C LYS A 139 -5.60 0.05 10.30
N GLY A 140 -5.51 -0.39 11.56
CA GLY A 140 -6.67 -0.82 12.33
C GLY A 140 -7.71 0.28 12.49
N TYR A 141 -7.28 1.51 12.75
CA TYR A 141 -8.17 2.68 12.84
C TYR A 141 -8.86 2.98 11.51
N GLU A 142 -8.13 2.94 10.40
CA GLU A 142 -8.72 3.11 9.06
C GLU A 142 -9.78 2.05 8.75
N GLN A 143 -9.57 0.81 9.18
CA GLN A 143 -10.52 -0.28 8.95
C GLN A 143 -11.77 -0.13 9.83
N ALA A 144 -11.60 0.27 11.08
CA ALA A 144 -12.72 0.55 11.98
C ALA A 144 -13.58 1.70 11.44
N GLU A 145 -12.95 2.80 11.03
CA GLU A 145 -13.66 3.96 10.51
C GLU A 145 -14.40 3.68 9.19
N LYS A 146 -13.71 3.11 8.19
CA LYS A 146 -14.28 2.93 6.84
C LYS A 146 -15.28 1.80 6.74
N PHE A 147 -15.14 0.76 7.53
CA PHE A 147 -15.89 -0.48 7.35
C PHE A 147 -16.67 -0.89 8.60
N GLY A 148 -16.66 -0.08 9.66
CA GLY A 148 -17.33 -0.41 10.93
C GLY A 148 -16.82 -1.69 11.58
N LYS A 149 -15.56 -2.06 11.30
CA LYS A 149 -14.92 -3.23 11.89
C LYS A 149 -14.55 -2.96 13.35
N GLU A 150 -14.40 -4.02 14.13
CA GLU A 150 -13.78 -3.92 15.45
C GLU A 150 -12.38 -3.35 15.32
N LEU A 151 -12.04 -2.40 16.18
CA LEU A 151 -10.74 -1.77 16.19
C LEU A 151 -9.66 -2.79 16.57
N ASN A 152 -8.68 -2.95 15.67
CA ASN A 152 -7.45 -3.66 15.95
C ASN A 152 -6.29 -2.66 16.03
N PRO A 153 -5.93 -2.16 17.22
CA PRO A 153 -4.89 -1.15 17.38
C PRO A 153 -3.49 -1.65 17.02
N ASP A 154 -3.29 -2.97 17.00
CA ASP A 154 -2.01 -3.60 16.70
C ASP A 154 -1.78 -3.80 15.20
N TRP A 155 -2.70 -3.36 14.34
CA TRP A 155 -2.53 -3.47 12.91
C TRP A 155 -1.98 -2.18 12.31
N ASN A 156 -0.71 -2.20 11.97
CA ASN A 156 -0.04 -1.15 11.21
C ASN A 156 0.15 -1.55 9.74
N ARG A 157 0.34 -0.56 8.88
CA ARG A 157 0.69 -0.78 7.47
C ARG A 157 1.77 0.19 7.02
N TYR A 158 2.70 -0.35 6.24
CA TYR A 158 3.77 0.41 5.59
C TYR A 158 3.57 0.31 4.08
N GLU A 159 3.25 1.44 3.43
CA GLU A 159 3.04 1.51 1.98
C GLU A 159 4.22 2.17 1.28
N LEU A 160 4.77 1.48 0.29
CA LEU A 160 5.82 1.97 -0.59
C LEU A 160 5.19 2.27 -1.94
N ARG A 161 5.08 3.55 -2.28
CA ARG A 161 4.49 4.01 -3.54
C ARG A 161 5.56 4.31 -4.55
N PHE A 162 5.46 3.67 -5.70
CA PHE A 162 6.33 3.87 -6.85
C PHE A 162 5.54 4.46 -8.01
N ARG A 163 6.14 5.44 -8.70
CA ARG A 163 5.54 6.09 -9.87
C ARG A 163 6.49 6.08 -11.06
N HIS A 164 5.91 6.18 -12.26
CA HIS A 164 6.62 6.34 -13.52
C HIS A 164 7.76 5.32 -13.70
N LYS A 165 8.96 5.76 -14.02
CA LYS A 165 10.12 4.89 -14.22
C LYS A 165 10.43 3.98 -13.02
N LYS A 166 10.14 4.43 -11.80
CA LYS A 166 10.35 3.60 -10.61
C LYS A 166 9.33 2.47 -10.49
N ALA A 167 8.11 2.69 -10.94
CA ALA A 167 7.11 1.61 -10.99
C ALA A 167 7.46 0.54 -12.05
N VAL A 168 7.93 0.96 -13.23
CA VAL A 168 8.42 0.04 -14.26
C VAL A 168 9.58 -0.81 -13.73
N ARG A 169 10.60 -0.15 -13.13
CA ARG A 169 11.75 -0.86 -12.56
C ARG A 169 11.36 -1.82 -11.43
N LEU A 170 10.38 -1.44 -10.61
CA LEU A 170 9.84 -2.33 -9.59
C LEU A 170 9.25 -3.60 -10.21
N VAL A 171 8.49 -3.49 -11.32
CA VAL A 171 7.93 -4.66 -12.01
C VAL A 171 9.04 -5.56 -12.53
N GLU A 172 10.09 -5.01 -13.11
CA GLU A 172 11.26 -5.78 -13.57
C GLU A 172 11.90 -6.59 -12.43
N GLU A 173 12.10 -5.97 -11.26
CA GLU A 173 12.65 -6.64 -10.08
C GLU A 173 11.67 -7.69 -9.52
N LEU A 174 10.36 -7.39 -9.47
CA LEU A 174 9.34 -8.33 -9.02
C LEU A 174 9.27 -9.58 -9.92
N LEU A 175 9.40 -9.42 -11.22
CA LEU A 175 9.39 -10.55 -12.16
C LEU A 175 10.67 -11.39 -12.08
N LYS A 176 11.80 -10.75 -11.77
CA LYS A 176 13.08 -11.43 -11.60
C LYS A 176 13.15 -12.27 -10.32
N ASP A 177 12.70 -11.70 -9.22
CA ASP A 177 12.90 -12.25 -7.88
C ASP A 177 11.70 -13.05 -7.36
N ARG A 178 10.49 -12.67 -7.78
CA ARG A 178 9.22 -13.24 -7.31
C ARG A 178 9.04 -13.28 -5.79
N ASP A 179 9.71 -12.37 -5.08
CA ASP A 179 9.65 -12.20 -3.63
C ASP A 179 9.34 -10.75 -3.26
N VAL A 180 8.04 -10.45 -3.12
CA VAL A 180 7.55 -9.10 -2.81
C VAL A 180 8.03 -8.64 -1.44
N ALA A 181 8.08 -9.55 -0.45
CA ALA A 181 8.48 -9.21 0.92
C ALA A 181 9.93 -8.73 0.96
N ARG A 182 10.82 -9.51 0.36
CA ARG A 182 12.24 -9.20 0.29
C ARG A 182 12.50 -7.87 -0.44
N ILE A 183 11.83 -7.66 -1.57
CA ILE A 183 11.96 -6.41 -2.34
C ILE A 183 11.45 -5.22 -1.51
N ALA A 184 10.26 -5.32 -0.91
CA ALA A 184 9.68 -4.24 -0.13
C ALA A 184 10.57 -3.85 1.06
N LEU A 185 11.04 -4.82 1.85
CA LEU A 185 11.89 -4.56 3.00
C LEU A 185 13.29 -4.07 2.59
N SER A 186 13.86 -4.60 1.51
CA SER A 186 15.15 -4.11 0.97
C SER A 186 15.06 -2.63 0.57
N VAL A 187 13.99 -2.24 -0.14
CA VAL A 187 13.77 -0.83 -0.51
C VAL A 187 13.52 0.03 0.73
N LEU A 188 12.73 -0.47 1.69
CA LEU A 188 12.45 0.24 2.92
C LEU A 188 13.75 0.54 3.68
N ASN A 189 14.60 -0.47 3.88
CA ASN A 189 15.88 -0.34 4.59
C ASN A 189 16.90 0.54 3.84
N GLU A 190 16.90 0.52 2.51
CA GLU A 190 17.74 1.41 1.71
C GLU A 190 17.35 2.88 1.85
N LYS A 191 16.05 3.17 1.90
CA LYS A 191 15.51 4.54 1.85
C LYS A 191 15.43 5.22 3.20
N VAL A 192 15.28 4.45 4.28
CA VAL A 192 15.11 5.01 5.64
C VAL A 192 15.69 4.09 6.69
N ARG A 193 16.24 4.68 7.75
CA ARG A 193 16.66 4.01 8.97
C ARG A 193 16.32 4.90 10.17
N PHE A 194 15.57 4.38 11.11
CA PHE A 194 15.34 5.02 12.40
C PHE A 194 16.51 4.71 13.33
N LEU A 195 16.84 5.70 14.17
CA LEU A 195 18.05 5.72 14.98
C LEU A 195 17.69 5.74 16.45
N GLN A 196 18.56 5.15 17.26
CA GLN A 196 18.53 5.29 18.71
C GLN A 196 19.63 6.24 19.16
N LYS A 197 19.28 7.24 19.98
CA LYS A 197 20.28 8.10 20.59
C LYS A 197 21.06 7.28 21.61
N PRO A 198 22.40 7.18 21.50
CA PRO A 198 23.20 6.45 22.50
C PRO A 198 23.16 7.19 23.85
N GLU A 199 22.98 6.45 24.92
CA GLU A 199 23.10 6.98 26.28
C GLU A 199 24.58 7.32 26.56
N ASN A 200 24.82 8.46 27.18
CA ASN A 200 26.17 8.92 27.62
C ASN A 200 27.24 8.97 26.51
N SER A 201 26.82 9.13 25.26
CA SER A 201 27.76 9.15 24.13
C SER A 201 28.23 10.57 23.82
N THR A 202 29.54 10.70 23.59
CA THR A 202 30.17 11.92 23.04
C THR A 202 29.97 12.01 21.51
N VAL A 203 29.34 11.00 20.90
CA VAL A 203 29.08 10.96 19.45
C VAL A 203 28.01 12.00 19.09
N THR A 204 28.40 13.02 18.34
CA THR A 204 27.49 14.08 17.86
C THR A 204 26.95 13.79 16.46
N ARG A 205 27.63 12.92 15.70
CA ARG A 205 27.27 12.61 14.30
C ARG A 205 26.19 11.54 14.26
N LYS A 206 24.94 11.94 13.97
CA LYS A 206 23.77 11.04 13.90
C LYS A 206 23.95 9.81 13.00
N ARG A 207 24.76 9.89 11.91
CA ARG A 207 25.05 8.75 11.06
C ARG A 207 25.72 7.55 11.78
N LEU A 208 26.36 7.82 12.93
CA LEU A 208 27.03 6.82 13.78
C LEU A 208 26.14 6.29 14.88
N TYR A 209 24.90 6.81 15.01
CA TYR A 209 23.96 6.29 15.98
C TYR A 209 23.53 4.87 15.60
N PRO A 210 23.34 3.98 16.57
CA PRO A 210 22.80 2.66 16.34
C PRO A 210 21.41 2.74 15.71
N THR A 211 21.02 1.70 15.03
CA THR A 211 19.67 1.54 14.52
C THR A 211 18.70 1.37 15.70
N TYR A 212 17.52 1.92 15.57
CA TYR A 212 16.43 1.71 16.53
C TYR A 212 16.09 0.22 16.57
N PRO A 213 16.16 -0.46 17.73
CA PRO A 213 16.07 -1.92 17.83
C PRO A 213 14.84 -2.54 17.16
N PRO A 214 13.61 -2.01 17.33
CA PRO A 214 12.43 -2.55 16.64
C PRO A 214 12.53 -2.45 15.10
N TRP A 215 13.24 -1.44 14.58
CA TRP A 215 13.52 -1.34 13.14
C TRP A 215 14.47 -2.44 12.70
N GLU A 216 15.49 -2.71 13.48
CA GLU A 216 16.45 -3.76 13.18
C GLU A 216 15.78 -5.14 13.21
N GLU A 217 14.92 -5.39 14.20
CA GLU A 217 14.14 -6.62 14.30
C GLU A 217 13.23 -6.82 13.08
N LEU A 218 12.49 -5.80 12.65
CA LEU A 218 11.69 -5.82 11.43
C LEU A 218 12.53 -6.19 10.21
N MET A 219 13.74 -5.62 10.08
CA MET A 219 14.61 -5.87 8.93
C MET A 219 15.24 -7.27 8.94
N GLN A 220 15.47 -7.85 10.10
CA GLN A 220 16.02 -9.21 10.24
C GLN A 220 14.96 -10.30 9.96
N ASP A 221 13.71 -10.01 10.15
CA ASP A 221 12.59 -10.96 10.03
C ASP A 221 12.07 -11.13 8.59
N VAL A 222 12.85 -10.68 7.61
CA VAL A 222 12.51 -10.76 6.15
C VAL A 222 12.02 -12.15 5.74
N GLY A 223 12.56 -13.21 6.31
CA GLY A 223 12.13 -14.59 6.03
C GLY A 223 10.82 -15.02 6.71
N LYS A 224 10.33 -14.28 7.71
CA LYS A 224 9.15 -14.61 8.51
C LYS A 224 7.95 -13.72 8.21
N ILE A 225 8.18 -12.53 7.65
CA ILE A 225 7.11 -11.68 7.19
C ILE A 225 6.53 -12.34 5.93
N LYS A 226 5.67 -13.28 6.13
CA LYS A 226 4.72 -13.64 5.09
C LYS A 226 3.92 -12.38 4.84
N LEU A 227 3.98 -11.86 3.62
CA LEU A 227 2.91 -11.02 3.10
C LEU A 227 1.67 -11.92 3.02
N THR A 228 1.19 -12.31 4.18
CA THR A 228 -0.02 -13.08 4.34
C THR A 228 -1.15 -12.13 4.04
N MET A 229 -1.40 -12.03 2.74
CA MET A 229 -2.71 -11.72 2.26
C MET A 229 -3.55 -12.95 2.58
N ASN A 230 -4.03 -13.06 3.84
CA ASN A 230 -5.16 -13.92 4.10
C ASN A 230 -6.33 -13.24 3.37
N PRO A 231 -6.81 -13.78 2.24
CA PRO A 231 -8.05 -13.31 1.67
C PRO A 231 -9.08 -13.46 2.78
N GLU A 232 -9.81 -12.39 3.10
CA GLU A 232 -10.98 -12.53 3.95
C GLU A 232 -11.78 -13.71 3.39
N LYS A 233 -12.02 -14.74 4.18
CA LYS A 233 -12.88 -15.87 3.78
C LYS A 233 -14.19 -15.23 3.37
N LYS A 234 -14.42 -15.13 2.06
CA LYS A 234 -15.72 -14.70 1.56
C LYS A 234 -16.71 -15.74 2.05
N THR A 235 -17.66 -15.32 2.87
CA THR A 235 -18.81 -16.18 3.19
C THR A 235 -19.53 -16.47 1.88
N LEU A 236 -20.13 -17.64 1.76
CA LEU A 236 -20.97 -18.02 0.61
C LEU A 236 -22.01 -16.93 0.29
N GLU A 237 -22.55 -16.23 1.29
CA GLU A 237 -23.48 -15.10 1.15
C GLU A 237 -22.88 -13.91 0.41
N ARG A 238 -21.65 -13.51 0.72
CA ARG A 238 -20.97 -12.42 -0.02
C ARG A 238 -20.64 -12.83 -1.46
N THR A 239 -20.33 -14.10 -1.69
CA THR A 239 -20.13 -14.64 -3.04
C THR A 239 -21.44 -14.67 -3.82
N TRP A 240 -22.56 -15.02 -3.18
CA TRP A 240 -23.90 -14.99 -3.76
C TRP A 240 -24.38 -13.58 -4.07
N GLN A 241 -24.21 -12.65 -3.14
CA GLN A 241 -24.54 -11.24 -3.39
C GLN A 241 -23.73 -10.68 -4.55
N TRP A 242 -22.46 -11.05 -4.64
CA TRP A 242 -21.61 -10.64 -5.74
C TRP A 242 -22.04 -11.24 -7.09
N LEU A 243 -22.37 -12.54 -7.14
CA LEU A 243 -22.90 -13.19 -8.33
C LEU A 243 -24.21 -12.53 -8.80
N ASN A 244 -25.10 -12.22 -7.89
CA ASN A 244 -26.40 -11.61 -8.23
C ASN A 244 -26.26 -10.15 -8.68
N VAL A 245 -25.34 -9.38 -8.13
CA VAL A 245 -25.21 -7.94 -8.44
C VAL A 245 -24.28 -7.70 -9.64
N ALA A 246 -23.22 -8.44 -9.78
CA ALA A 246 -22.18 -8.18 -10.77
C ALA A 246 -22.24 -9.10 -12.00
N VAL A 247 -22.72 -10.32 -11.87
CA VAL A 247 -22.73 -11.33 -12.96
C VAL A 247 -24.10 -11.48 -13.60
N SER A 248 -25.15 -11.47 -12.80
CA SER A 248 -26.55 -11.64 -13.28
C SER A 248 -26.99 -10.59 -14.32
N PRO A 249 -26.66 -9.27 -14.16
CA PRO A 249 -27.00 -8.29 -15.20
C PRO A 249 -26.24 -8.51 -16.52
N SER A 250 -25.01 -9.03 -16.46
CA SER A 250 -24.20 -9.28 -17.65
C SER A 250 -24.67 -10.53 -18.39
N LEU A 251 -25.16 -11.54 -17.69
CA LEU A 251 -25.74 -12.73 -18.30
C LEU A 251 -27.10 -12.45 -18.97
N LYS A 252 -27.90 -11.54 -18.40
CA LYS A 252 -29.18 -11.07 -19.02
C LYS A 252 -29.00 -10.26 -20.31
N LEU A 253 -27.80 -9.78 -20.60
CA LEU A 253 -27.48 -9.06 -21.83
C LEU A 253 -26.96 -10.01 -22.94
N MET A 254 -26.79 -11.30 -22.63
CA MET A 254 -26.31 -12.32 -23.58
C MET A 254 -27.43 -13.26 -24.06
N ASP A 255 -28.66 -13.13 -23.50
CA ASP A 255 -29.93 -13.71 -24.00
C ASP A 255 -30.65 -12.67 -24.87
#